data_f45aa2e519c6cdb3c86b8617501f9f58
#
_entry.id   f45aa2e519c6cdb3c86b8617501f9f58
#
_cell.length_a   1.000
_cell.length_b   1.000
_cell.length_c   1.000
_cell.angle_alpha   90.00
_cell.angle_beta   90.00
_cell.angle_gamma   90.00
#
_symmetry.space_group_name_H-M   'P 1'
#
loop_
_entity.id
_entity.type
_entity.pdbx_description
1 polymer ?
#
loop_
_entity_poly.entity_id
_entity_poly.type
_entity_poly.pdbx_seq_one_letter_code
_entity_poly.pdbx_strand_id
1 'polypeptide(L)'
;MKKYVTGFALAAATAIALSACGGGDPMSSSNSNSQAAGSTDSIVVGSADFPESQLVAKIYAEALKAKGVKVTEKPSIGSREVTIPALKDGSIDLMPEYSGSLLQYLDPATKASSPEDVTKELSTKVPSGLTQLTASKAQDNDVLTVKKEIADKYNLKSISDLQPVAKDLVLGGPPEWKTRVNGVAGLKSVYNLDFKEFSALDAGGPLTLNALLSGQVHAADLFSTDPAIAENHLVPLEDNKNLFTAQNVFPIINQKKSTDTVKGVLDKVSAVLTTEDLIQMNGRVAKFDDMGQIAKDWLKSKNLA
;
A
#
# COMPACT_ATOMS: atom_id res chain seq x y z
N MET A 1 -2.61 -65.96 26.39
CA MET A 1 -3.66 -66.54 27.29
C MET A 1 -4.87 -65.60 27.10
N LYS A 2 -5.90 -66.09 26.39
CA LYS A 2 -7.23 -66.50 26.92
C LYS A 2 -7.95 -65.28 27.54
N LYS A 3 -9.19 -64.85 27.22
CA LYS A 3 -10.34 -65.44 26.49
C LYS A 3 -11.40 -64.29 26.44
N TYR A 4 -12.17 -64.15 25.38
CA TYR A 4 -13.63 -64.29 25.17
C TYR A 4 -14.53 -63.78 26.32
N VAL A 5 -15.70 -63.12 26.07
CA VAL A 5 -16.94 -63.56 25.45
C VAL A 5 -17.97 -62.45 25.45
N THR A 6 -18.56 -62.09 24.30
CA THR A 6 -19.95 -62.19 23.85
C THR A 6 -21.11 -61.80 24.79
N GLY A 7 -22.09 -61.08 24.25
CA GLY A 7 -23.49 -61.20 24.60
C GLY A 7 -24.35 -59.97 24.28
N PHE A 8 -25.06 -60.04 23.21
CA PHE A 8 -26.48 -60.21 22.95
C PHE A 8 -27.42 -59.00 23.12
N ALA A 9 -28.03 -58.74 22.04
CA ALA A 9 -29.20 -58.00 21.64
C ALA A 9 -30.41 -57.99 22.60
N LEU A 10 -31.21 -56.94 22.52
CA LEU A 10 -32.67 -57.10 22.31
C LEU A 10 -33.31 -55.79 21.78
N ALA A 11 -34.12 -55.97 20.78
CA ALA A 11 -34.98 -54.99 20.14
C ALA A 11 -36.28 -54.76 20.94
N ALA A 12 -36.84 -53.56 20.85
CA ALA A 12 -38.27 -53.35 21.02
C ALA A 12 -38.71 -52.15 20.16
N ALA A 13 -39.57 -52.45 19.21
CA ALA A 13 -40.31 -51.51 18.36
C ALA A 13 -41.67 -51.22 19.02
N THR A 14 -42.16 -50.01 18.86
CA THR A 14 -43.61 -49.63 18.79
C THR A 14 -43.67 -48.18 18.31
N ALA A 15 -44.12 -47.89 17.14
CA ALA A 15 -45.47 -47.78 16.52
C ALA A 15 -46.10 -46.41 16.72
N ILE A 16 -46.08 -45.62 15.64
CA ILE A 16 -47.16 -44.99 14.89
C ILE A 16 -48.07 -44.01 15.65
N ALA A 17 -48.03 -42.75 15.21
CA ALA A 17 -49.26 -41.94 15.01
C ALA A 17 -49.09 -41.01 13.78
N LEU A 18 -49.82 -41.27 12.72
CA LEU A 18 -50.06 -40.39 11.59
C LEU A 18 -50.90 -39.20 12.04
N SER A 19 -50.55 -38.01 11.63
CA SER A 19 -51.51 -36.99 11.27
C SER A 19 -51.01 -36.25 10.01
N ALA A 20 -51.75 -36.48 8.93
CA ALA A 20 -51.62 -35.83 7.65
C ALA A 20 -52.24 -34.43 7.72
N CYS A 21 -51.62 -33.44 7.06
CA CYS A 21 -52.26 -32.57 6.07
C CYS A 21 -51.31 -31.43 5.70
N GLY A 22 -51.14 -31.23 4.40
CA GLY A 22 -50.52 -30.03 3.84
C GLY A 22 -49.55 -30.32 2.74
N GLY A 23 -50.05 -30.46 1.50
CA GLY A 23 -49.24 -30.66 0.31
C GLY A 23 -48.31 -29.47 0.02
N GLY A 24 -47.10 -29.78 -0.29
CA GLY A 24 -46.09 -28.86 -0.85
C GLY A 24 -45.11 -29.72 -1.61
N ASP A 25 -44.97 -29.50 -2.90
CA ASP A 25 -44.11 -30.21 -3.85
C ASP A 25 -42.65 -30.28 -3.38
N PRO A 26 -42.02 -31.46 -3.32
CA PRO A 26 -40.63 -31.57 -2.91
C PRO A 26 -39.64 -31.42 -4.08
N MET A 27 -39.98 -30.67 -5.13
CA MET A 27 -39.12 -30.51 -6.29
C MET A 27 -38.96 -29.05 -6.77
N SER A 28 -38.85 -28.11 -5.85
CA SER A 28 -38.25 -26.81 -6.15
C SER A 28 -36.96 -26.68 -5.40
N SER A 29 -35.89 -27.25 -5.95
CA SER A 29 -34.53 -26.94 -5.61
C SER A 29 -34.29 -25.47 -5.96
N SER A 30 -34.66 -24.55 -5.09
CA SER A 30 -34.12 -23.19 -5.13
C SER A 30 -32.64 -23.29 -4.76
N ASN A 31 -31.88 -23.39 -5.82
CA ASN A 31 -30.41 -23.24 -5.77
C ASN A 31 -30.13 -21.80 -5.33
N SER A 32 -30.18 -21.56 -4.03
CA SER A 32 -29.69 -20.33 -3.41
C SER A 32 -28.19 -20.36 -3.52
N ASN A 33 -27.72 -20.08 -4.74
CA ASN A 33 -26.34 -19.67 -4.96
C ASN A 33 -26.20 -18.29 -4.30
N SER A 34 -26.00 -18.28 -2.98
CA SER A 34 -25.60 -17.10 -2.24
C SER A 34 -24.17 -16.78 -2.65
N GLN A 35 -23.99 -16.32 -3.91
CA GLN A 35 -22.95 -15.37 -4.17
C GLN A 35 -23.21 -14.23 -3.17
N ALA A 36 -22.34 -14.10 -2.20
CA ALA A 36 -22.27 -12.93 -1.35
C ALA A 36 -22.02 -11.73 -2.29
N ALA A 37 -23.12 -11.18 -2.83
CA ALA A 37 -23.11 -9.84 -3.36
C ALA A 37 -22.63 -8.97 -2.20
N GLY A 38 -21.38 -8.53 -2.27
CA GLY A 38 -20.81 -7.61 -1.29
C GLY A 38 -21.82 -6.49 -1.11
N SER A 39 -22.31 -6.31 0.13
CA SER A 39 -23.30 -5.27 0.41
C SER A 39 -22.72 -3.95 -0.10
N THR A 40 -23.50 -3.22 -0.91
CA THR A 40 -23.13 -1.89 -1.44
C THR A 40 -22.78 -0.91 -0.33
N ASP A 41 -23.09 -1.25 0.93
CA ASP A 41 -23.01 -0.42 2.12
C ASP A 41 -21.66 -0.51 2.86
N SER A 42 -20.73 -1.37 2.46
CA SER A 42 -19.43 -1.49 3.12
C SER A 42 -18.28 -1.28 2.13
N ILE A 43 -17.19 -0.68 2.61
CA ILE A 43 -15.96 -0.44 1.86
C ILE A 43 -14.83 -1.22 2.50
N VAL A 44 -14.09 -1.97 1.68
CA VAL A 44 -12.86 -2.64 2.09
C VAL A 44 -11.68 -1.73 1.77
N VAL A 45 -11.04 -1.18 2.82
CA VAL A 45 -9.87 -0.31 2.69
C VAL A 45 -8.60 -1.16 2.83
N GLY A 46 -7.80 -1.20 1.78
CA GLY A 46 -6.51 -1.88 1.75
C GLY A 46 -5.33 -0.92 1.88
N SER A 47 -4.13 -1.47 2.02
CA SER A 47 -2.87 -0.74 1.91
C SER A 47 -1.77 -1.60 1.29
N ALA A 48 -0.71 -0.94 0.80
CA ALA A 48 0.56 -1.60 0.60
C ALA A 48 1.20 -2.03 1.93
N ASP A 49 2.33 -2.73 1.86
CA ASP A 49 2.99 -3.36 3.00
C ASP A 49 3.99 -2.46 3.75
N PHE A 50 4.10 -1.19 3.40
CA PHE A 50 4.94 -0.23 4.10
C PHE A 50 4.14 0.69 5.04
N PRO A 51 4.78 1.22 6.11
CA PRO A 51 4.10 1.88 7.22
C PRO A 51 3.23 3.08 6.83
N GLU A 52 3.72 3.97 5.94
CA GLU A 52 2.97 5.16 5.53
C GLU A 52 1.69 4.80 4.77
N SER A 53 1.74 3.83 3.85
CA SER A 53 0.54 3.37 3.14
C SER A 53 -0.51 2.83 4.11
N GLN A 54 -0.09 2.08 5.14
CA GLN A 54 -0.98 1.58 6.18
C GLN A 54 -1.60 2.72 7.00
N LEU A 55 -0.81 3.74 7.33
CA LEU A 55 -1.27 4.91 8.07
C LEU A 55 -2.29 5.73 7.27
N VAL A 56 -2.01 6.03 5.98
CA VAL A 56 -2.92 6.79 5.12
C VAL A 56 -4.21 6.00 4.88
N ALA A 57 -4.13 4.67 4.69
CA ALA A 57 -5.31 3.81 4.62
C ALA A 57 -6.14 3.87 5.92
N LYS A 58 -5.47 3.92 7.09
CA LYS A 58 -6.15 4.09 8.38
C LYS A 58 -6.84 5.45 8.47
N ILE A 59 -6.24 6.52 7.97
CA ILE A 59 -6.87 7.86 7.89
C ILE A 59 -8.13 7.81 7.04
N TYR A 60 -8.09 7.19 5.86
CA TYR A 60 -9.27 7.03 5.00
C TYR A 60 -10.36 6.22 5.72
N ALA A 61 -9.98 5.12 6.36
CA ALA A 61 -10.92 4.27 7.09
C ALA A 61 -11.62 5.03 8.23
N GLU A 62 -10.87 5.75 9.07
CA GLU A 62 -11.44 6.48 10.18
C GLU A 62 -12.29 7.69 9.72
N ALA A 63 -11.88 8.40 8.65
CA ALA A 63 -12.66 9.47 8.06
C ALA A 63 -14.02 8.99 7.52
N LEU A 64 -14.03 7.84 6.84
CA LEU A 64 -15.26 7.21 6.34
C LEU A 64 -16.17 6.74 7.48
N LYS A 65 -15.60 6.10 8.51
CA LYS A 65 -16.34 5.67 9.71
C LYS A 65 -16.99 6.84 10.43
N ALA A 66 -16.29 7.98 10.54
CA ALA A 66 -16.83 9.21 11.15
C ALA A 66 -18.07 9.76 10.41
N LYS A 67 -18.28 9.39 9.16
CA LYS A 67 -19.47 9.73 8.34
C LYS A 67 -20.45 8.58 8.20
N GLY A 68 -20.34 7.54 9.05
CA GLY A 68 -21.28 6.43 9.12
C GLY A 68 -21.09 5.35 8.04
N VAL A 69 -20.02 5.42 7.24
CA VAL A 69 -19.71 4.38 6.25
C VAL A 69 -19.17 3.14 6.98
N LYS A 70 -19.70 1.98 6.66
CA LYS A 70 -19.17 0.70 7.17
C LYS A 70 -17.85 0.42 6.47
N VAL A 71 -16.77 0.22 7.25
CA VAL A 71 -15.44 -0.02 6.73
C VAL A 71 -14.87 -1.33 7.28
N THR A 72 -14.33 -2.15 6.38
CA THR A 72 -13.46 -3.28 6.72
C THR A 72 -12.04 -2.92 6.32
N GLU A 73 -11.07 -3.16 7.18
CA GLU A 73 -9.67 -2.85 6.91
C GLU A 73 -8.90 -4.12 6.56
N LYS A 74 -8.08 -4.04 5.51
CA LYS A 74 -7.14 -5.08 5.08
C LYS A 74 -5.76 -4.45 4.85
N PRO A 75 -5.03 -4.12 5.92
CA PRO A 75 -3.70 -3.50 5.78
C PRO A 75 -2.65 -4.50 5.29
N SER A 76 -1.52 -3.97 4.82
CA SER A 76 -0.30 -4.75 4.50
C SER A 76 -0.53 -5.90 3.53
N ILE A 77 -1.21 -5.64 2.40
CA ILE A 77 -1.55 -6.67 1.42
C ILE A 77 -0.31 -7.09 0.61
N GLY A 78 0.60 -6.17 0.35
CA GLY A 78 1.80 -6.38 -0.45
C GLY A 78 2.12 -5.19 -1.35
N SER A 79 3.01 -5.40 -2.30
CA SER A 79 3.40 -4.39 -3.27
C SER A 79 2.29 -4.10 -4.30
N ARG A 80 2.51 -3.10 -5.18
CA ARG A 80 1.56 -2.67 -6.21
C ARG A 80 1.16 -3.80 -7.15
N GLU A 81 2.06 -4.74 -7.38
CA GLU A 81 1.85 -5.94 -8.19
C GLU A 81 0.77 -6.87 -7.60
N VAL A 82 0.50 -6.75 -6.29
CA VAL A 82 -0.56 -7.47 -5.57
C VAL A 82 -1.80 -6.59 -5.38
N THR A 83 -1.61 -5.32 -5.00
CA THR A 83 -2.72 -4.43 -4.62
C THR A 83 -3.58 -3.98 -5.80
N ILE A 84 -2.98 -3.70 -6.97
CA ILE A 84 -3.77 -3.31 -8.17
C ILE A 84 -4.67 -4.46 -8.67
N PRO A 85 -4.19 -5.72 -8.77
CA PRO A 85 -5.10 -6.85 -9.00
C PRO A 85 -6.21 -6.98 -7.96
N ALA A 86 -5.93 -6.81 -6.66
CA ALA A 86 -6.91 -6.88 -5.58
C ALA A 86 -7.99 -5.77 -5.66
N LEU A 87 -7.64 -4.58 -6.13
CA LEU A 87 -8.62 -3.52 -6.46
C LEU A 87 -9.49 -3.90 -7.66
N LYS A 88 -8.90 -4.50 -8.69
CA LYS A 88 -9.62 -4.88 -9.92
C LYS A 88 -10.59 -6.03 -9.70
N ASP A 89 -10.26 -7.01 -8.87
CA ASP A 89 -11.12 -8.15 -8.56
C ASP A 89 -12.12 -7.86 -7.41
N GLY A 90 -11.97 -6.71 -6.72
CA GLY A 90 -12.85 -6.30 -5.63
C GLY A 90 -12.52 -6.95 -4.28
N SER A 91 -11.35 -7.57 -4.13
CA SER A 91 -10.84 -8.06 -2.83
C SER A 91 -10.60 -6.92 -1.85
N ILE A 92 -10.28 -5.73 -2.39
CA ILE A 92 -10.31 -4.43 -1.73
C ILE A 92 -11.04 -3.43 -2.63
N ASP A 93 -11.61 -2.38 -2.02
CA ASP A 93 -12.37 -1.36 -2.74
C ASP A 93 -11.61 -0.03 -2.85
N LEU A 94 -10.77 0.29 -1.89
CA LEU A 94 -10.10 1.58 -1.73
C LEU A 94 -8.71 1.38 -1.13
N MET A 95 -7.73 2.14 -1.60
CA MET A 95 -6.42 2.27 -0.95
C MET A 95 -5.76 3.61 -1.27
N PRO A 96 -4.77 4.08 -0.49
CA PRO A 96 -3.88 5.16 -0.90
C PRO A 96 -2.92 4.68 -1.98
N GLU A 97 -2.61 5.55 -2.92
CA GLU A 97 -1.62 5.35 -3.98
C GLU A 97 -0.78 6.63 -4.20
N TYR A 98 0.32 6.45 -4.92
CA TYR A 98 1.31 7.48 -5.21
C TYR A 98 1.38 7.68 -6.72
N SER A 99 1.11 8.90 -7.16
CA SER A 99 0.75 9.20 -8.55
C SER A 99 1.81 8.79 -9.57
N GLY A 100 3.06 9.15 -9.35
CA GLY A 100 4.13 8.85 -10.29
C GLY A 100 4.49 7.36 -10.36
N SER A 101 4.61 6.69 -9.20
CA SER A 101 4.90 5.25 -9.15
C SER A 101 3.78 4.41 -9.74
N LEU A 102 2.50 4.80 -9.53
CA LEU A 102 1.39 4.13 -10.21
C LEU A 102 1.43 4.37 -11.72
N LEU A 103 1.69 5.61 -12.15
CA LEU A 103 1.80 5.91 -13.58
C LEU A 103 2.92 5.08 -14.23
N GLN A 104 4.10 5.04 -13.65
CA GLN A 104 5.23 4.25 -14.15
C GLN A 104 4.97 2.73 -14.14
N TYR A 105 4.16 2.24 -13.21
CA TYR A 105 3.71 0.84 -13.19
C TYR A 105 2.74 0.54 -14.34
N LEU A 106 1.80 1.46 -14.64
CA LEU A 106 0.81 1.30 -15.69
C LEU A 106 1.37 1.60 -17.10
N ASP A 107 2.31 2.53 -17.18
CA ASP A 107 3.01 2.92 -18.40
C ASP A 107 4.51 3.16 -18.13
N PRO A 108 5.34 2.11 -18.22
CA PRO A 108 6.78 2.24 -17.99
C PRO A 108 7.51 3.16 -18.98
N ALA A 109 6.86 3.57 -20.08
CA ALA A 109 7.43 4.45 -21.10
C ALA A 109 7.10 5.93 -20.85
N THR A 110 6.31 6.26 -19.82
CA THR A 110 5.92 7.65 -19.50
C THR A 110 7.13 8.57 -19.40
N LYS A 111 6.93 9.82 -19.77
CA LYS A 111 7.90 10.92 -19.59
C LYS A 111 7.36 12.01 -18.69
N ALA A 112 6.14 11.84 -18.17
CA ALA A 112 5.55 12.79 -17.24
C ALA A 112 6.38 12.81 -15.95
N SER A 113 6.74 14.00 -15.48
CA SER A 113 7.54 14.20 -14.27
C SER A 113 6.96 15.26 -13.33
N SER A 114 6.27 16.28 -13.88
CA SER A 114 5.59 17.29 -13.07
C SER A 114 4.30 16.73 -12.44
N PRO A 115 3.83 17.27 -11.30
CA PRO A 115 2.57 16.85 -10.67
C PRO A 115 1.37 16.93 -11.62
N GLU A 116 1.30 17.98 -12.44
CA GLU A 116 0.23 18.23 -13.39
C GLU A 116 0.23 17.18 -14.52
N ASP A 117 1.39 16.94 -15.14
CA ASP A 117 1.51 15.99 -16.24
C ASP A 117 1.27 14.56 -15.77
N VAL A 118 1.83 14.18 -14.60
CA VAL A 118 1.63 12.88 -13.99
C VAL A 118 0.15 12.64 -13.69
N THR A 119 -0.53 13.62 -13.07
CA THR A 119 -1.96 13.50 -12.75
C THR A 119 -2.82 13.37 -14.01
N LYS A 120 -2.52 14.19 -15.02
CA LYS A 120 -3.24 14.18 -16.29
C LYS A 120 -3.06 12.86 -17.04
N GLU A 121 -1.82 12.39 -17.18
CA GLU A 121 -1.53 11.14 -17.88
C GLU A 121 -2.08 9.94 -17.13
N LEU A 122 -1.90 9.87 -15.80
CA LEU A 122 -2.42 8.81 -14.95
C LEU A 122 -3.94 8.65 -15.10
N SER A 123 -4.69 9.76 -15.19
CA SER A 123 -6.15 9.72 -15.34
C SER A 123 -6.62 8.96 -16.59
N THR A 124 -5.77 8.85 -17.62
CA THR A 124 -6.05 8.09 -18.84
C THR A 124 -5.58 6.63 -18.79
N LYS A 125 -4.75 6.29 -17.80
CA LYS A 125 -4.13 4.95 -17.66
C LYS A 125 -4.73 4.11 -16.54
N VAL A 126 -5.49 4.73 -15.62
CA VAL A 126 -6.17 4.00 -14.54
C VAL A 126 -7.02 2.86 -15.13
N PRO A 127 -6.88 1.62 -14.62
CA PRO A 127 -7.62 0.48 -15.15
C PRO A 127 -9.14 0.68 -15.10
N SER A 128 -9.83 0.17 -16.12
CA SER A 128 -11.31 0.18 -16.15
C SER A 128 -11.89 -0.41 -14.87
N GLY A 129 -12.93 0.22 -14.33
CA GLY A 129 -13.57 -0.16 -13.08
C GLY A 129 -12.95 0.48 -11.83
N LEU A 130 -11.80 1.16 -11.97
CA LEU A 130 -11.17 1.95 -10.92
C LEU A 130 -11.29 3.45 -11.22
N THR A 131 -11.18 4.26 -10.19
CA THR A 131 -11.20 5.73 -10.29
C THR A 131 -10.12 6.31 -9.38
N GLN A 132 -9.34 7.22 -9.94
CA GLN A 132 -8.48 8.12 -9.18
C GLN A 132 -9.37 9.25 -8.62
N LEU A 133 -9.34 9.49 -7.30
CA LEU A 133 -9.96 10.66 -6.70
C LEU A 133 -8.96 11.81 -6.61
N THR A 134 -9.38 12.93 -6.02
CA THR A 134 -8.55 14.13 -5.89
C THR A 134 -7.25 13.82 -5.15
N ALA A 135 -6.12 14.14 -5.78
CA ALA A 135 -4.82 14.01 -5.14
C ALA A 135 -4.60 15.09 -4.08
N SER A 136 -3.89 14.74 -3.03
CA SER A 136 -3.44 15.71 -2.02
C SER A 136 -2.25 16.52 -2.54
N LYS A 137 -1.88 17.57 -1.78
CA LYS A 137 -0.61 18.28 -1.99
C LYS A 137 0.57 17.52 -1.37
N ALA A 138 0.29 16.55 -0.49
CA ALA A 138 1.31 15.72 0.10
C ALA A 138 2.02 14.90 -0.99
N GLN A 139 3.33 14.89 -0.94
CA GLN A 139 4.20 14.08 -1.78
C GLN A 139 5.09 13.21 -0.90
N ASP A 140 5.30 11.99 -1.34
CA ASP A 140 6.29 11.09 -0.78
C ASP A 140 7.04 10.39 -1.92
N ASN A 141 8.28 10.81 -2.13
CA ASN A 141 9.11 10.36 -3.24
C ASN A 141 10.10 9.28 -2.80
N ASP A 142 10.40 8.34 -3.70
CA ASP A 142 11.59 7.53 -3.58
C ASP A 142 12.81 8.46 -3.52
N VAL A 143 13.73 8.23 -2.58
CA VAL A 143 14.99 8.96 -2.46
C VAL A 143 16.16 8.00 -2.28
N LEU A 144 17.07 8.00 -3.24
CA LEU A 144 18.30 7.23 -3.11
C LEU A 144 19.19 7.87 -2.05
N THR A 145 19.31 7.19 -0.92
CA THR A 145 19.91 7.75 0.30
C THR A 145 21.19 7.00 0.67
N VAL A 146 22.19 7.74 1.13
CA VAL A 146 23.48 7.22 1.61
C VAL A 146 23.77 7.75 3.01
N LYS A 147 24.70 7.11 3.75
CA LYS A 147 25.22 7.69 4.98
C LYS A 147 26.13 8.87 4.67
N LYS A 148 26.18 9.84 5.59
CA LYS A 148 27.04 11.02 5.46
C LYS A 148 28.52 10.66 5.21
N GLU A 149 29.03 9.62 5.85
CA GLU A 149 30.43 9.18 5.66
C GLU A 149 30.69 8.71 4.20
N ILE A 150 29.69 8.07 3.57
CA ILE A 150 29.77 7.63 2.18
C ILE A 150 29.69 8.83 1.24
N ALA A 151 28.74 9.76 1.52
CA ALA A 151 28.63 11.00 0.77
C ALA A 151 29.92 11.82 0.81
N ASP A 152 30.50 12.02 1.99
CA ASP A 152 31.74 12.77 2.18
C ASP A 152 32.93 12.07 1.50
N LYS A 153 33.05 10.73 1.68
CA LYS A 153 34.18 9.95 1.12
C LYS A 153 34.26 10.05 -0.40
N TYR A 154 33.12 10.05 -1.07
CA TYR A 154 33.02 10.04 -2.54
C TYR A 154 32.55 11.38 -3.12
N ASN A 155 32.36 12.40 -2.27
CA ASN A 155 31.83 13.73 -2.63
C ASN A 155 30.50 13.65 -3.39
N LEU A 156 29.58 12.79 -2.89
CA LEU A 156 28.26 12.54 -3.51
C LEU A 156 27.28 13.66 -3.14
N LYS A 157 26.61 14.22 -4.14
CA LYS A 157 25.52 15.21 -4.00
C LYS A 157 24.30 14.78 -4.79
N SER A 158 24.50 14.15 -5.94
CA SER A 158 23.47 13.69 -6.84
C SER A 158 23.63 12.20 -7.16
N ILE A 159 22.57 11.61 -7.71
CA ILE A 159 22.60 10.21 -8.17
C ILE A 159 23.67 10.00 -9.24
N SER A 160 23.91 11.00 -10.11
CA SER A 160 24.97 10.93 -11.11
C SER A 160 26.37 10.75 -10.53
N ASP A 161 26.63 11.26 -9.32
CA ASP A 161 27.94 11.18 -8.69
C ASP A 161 28.32 9.75 -8.26
N LEU A 162 27.34 8.85 -8.21
CA LEU A 162 27.58 7.44 -7.91
C LEU A 162 28.26 6.69 -9.06
N GLN A 163 28.22 7.20 -10.31
CA GLN A 163 28.67 6.47 -11.50
C GLN A 163 30.09 5.87 -11.37
N PRO A 164 31.11 6.58 -10.90
CA PRO A 164 32.45 6.02 -10.79
C PRO A 164 32.61 4.98 -9.68
N VAL A 165 31.70 4.94 -8.69
CA VAL A 165 31.85 4.15 -7.46
C VAL A 165 30.76 3.09 -7.27
N ALA A 166 29.68 3.13 -8.02
CA ALA A 166 28.52 2.23 -7.85
C ALA A 166 28.91 0.74 -7.85
N LYS A 167 29.87 0.33 -8.70
CA LYS A 167 30.38 -1.05 -8.79
C LYS A 167 31.03 -1.58 -7.49
N ASP A 168 31.36 -0.71 -6.56
CA ASP A 168 31.94 -1.06 -5.28
C ASP A 168 30.92 -0.99 -4.14
N LEU A 169 29.71 -0.50 -4.42
CA LEU A 169 28.66 -0.25 -3.44
C LEU A 169 27.54 -1.29 -3.53
N VAL A 170 26.96 -1.65 -2.39
CA VAL A 170 25.77 -2.49 -2.27
C VAL A 170 24.57 -1.56 -2.17
N LEU A 171 23.54 -1.82 -2.99
CA LEU A 171 22.28 -1.09 -2.99
C LEU A 171 21.20 -1.90 -2.27
N GLY A 172 20.41 -1.27 -1.40
CA GLY A 172 19.27 -1.88 -0.70
C GLY A 172 17.94 -1.30 -1.15
N GLY A 173 16.90 -2.13 -1.14
CA GLY A 173 15.53 -1.71 -1.43
C GLY A 173 14.57 -2.90 -1.54
N PRO A 174 13.27 -2.68 -1.76
CA PRO A 174 12.30 -3.76 -1.83
C PRO A 174 12.52 -4.66 -3.06
N PRO A 175 12.17 -5.96 -2.99
CA PRO A 175 12.46 -6.92 -4.05
C PRO A 175 11.98 -6.50 -5.45
N GLU A 176 10.78 -5.94 -5.54
CA GLU A 176 10.17 -5.48 -6.79
C GLU A 176 10.91 -4.28 -7.42
N TRP A 177 11.59 -3.48 -6.61
CA TRP A 177 12.39 -2.33 -7.09
C TRP A 177 13.52 -2.77 -8.03
N LYS A 178 13.95 -4.03 -7.94
CA LYS A 178 14.96 -4.60 -8.84
C LYS A 178 14.58 -4.48 -10.32
N THR A 179 13.30 -4.59 -10.65
CA THR A 179 12.80 -4.63 -12.04
C THR A 179 12.00 -3.38 -12.44
N ARG A 180 11.59 -2.56 -11.48
CA ARG A 180 10.83 -1.34 -11.76
C ARG A 180 11.66 -0.29 -12.50
N VAL A 181 11.00 0.51 -13.34
CA VAL A 181 11.65 1.60 -14.09
C VAL A 181 12.10 2.75 -13.20
N ASN A 182 11.52 2.91 -12.00
CA ASN A 182 11.99 3.81 -10.95
C ASN A 182 12.93 3.11 -9.94
N GLY A 183 13.42 1.94 -10.23
CA GLY A 183 14.32 1.17 -9.38
C GLY A 183 15.67 0.88 -10.02
N VAL A 184 16.21 -0.30 -9.74
CA VAL A 184 17.54 -0.72 -10.23
C VAL A 184 17.63 -0.67 -11.76
N ALA A 185 16.57 -1.10 -12.46
CA ALA A 185 16.53 -1.03 -13.92
C ALA A 185 16.61 0.42 -14.43
N GLY A 186 15.92 1.35 -13.76
CA GLY A 186 15.99 2.78 -14.08
C GLY A 186 17.31 3.42 -13.72
N LEU A 187 17.86 3.13 -12.55
CA LEU A 187 19.20 3.58 -12.15
C LEU A 187 20.25 3.16 -13.18
N LYS A 188 20.14 1.95 -13.73
CA LYS A 188 21.02 1.50 -14.81
C LYS A 188 20.77 2.25 -16.12
N SER A 189 19.52 2.34 -16.57
CA SER A 189 19.21 2.89 -17.90
C SER A 189 19.39 4.41 -17.99
N VAL A 190 19.05 5.17 -16.92
CA VAL A 190 19.10 6.63 -16.87
C VAL A 190 20.44 7.15 -16.38
N TYR A 191 20.98 6.53 -15.33
CA TYR A 191 22.20 6.98 -14.66
C TYR A 191 23.45 6.16 -15.02
N ASN A 192 23.30 5.03 -15.75
CA ASN A 192 24.36 4.08 -16.05
C ASN A 192 25.03 3.54 -14.77
N LEU A 193 24.24 3.28 -13.73
CA LEU A 193 24.73 2.72 -12.47
C LEU A 193 24.66 1.20 -12.50
N ASP A 194 25.79 0.56 -12.25
CA ASP A 194 25.93 -0.87 -12.02
C ASP A 194 26.44 -1.06 -10.59
N PHE A 195 25.52 -1.33 -9.68
CA PHE A 195 25.90 -1.61 -8.30
C PHE A 195 26.53 -2.99 -8.17
N LYS A 196 27.45 -3.14 -7.20
CA LYS A 196 28.10 -4.42 -6.90
C LYS A 196 27.09 -5.52 -6.60
N GLU A 197 26.03 -5.17 -5.87
CA GLU A 197 24.98 -6.09 -5.43
C GLU A 197 23.71 -5.30 -5.14
N PHE A 198 22.57 -5.95 -5.32
CA PHE A 198 21.28 -5.49 -4.82
C PHE A 198 20.80 -6.39 -3.70
N SER A 199 20.61 -5.84 -2.51
CA SER A 199 20.07 -6.51 -1.34
C SER A 199 18.57 -6.25 -1.25
N ALA A 200 17.77 -7.32 -1.34
CA ALA A 200 16.32 -7.23 -1.19
C ALA A 200 15.96 -7.09 0.30
N LEU A 201 15.29 -5.99 0.65
CA LEU A 201 14.92 -5.60 2.00
C LEU A 201 13.43 -5.21 2.03
N ASP A 202 12.96 -4.49 3.05
CA ASP A 202 11.61 -3.92 3.06
C ASP A 202 11.51 -2.60 2.29
N ALA A 203 10.29 -2.12 2.06
CA ALA A 203 10.04 -0.87 1.34
C ALA A 203 10.19 0.33 2.29
N GLY A 204 11.38 0.91 2.37
CA GLY A 204 11.69 2.07 3.21
C GLY A 204 11.48 1.84 4.72
N GLY A 205 11.38 0.59 5.15
CA GLY A 205 11.09 0.24 6.53
C GLY A 205 12.36 0.02 7.39
N PRO A 206 12.15 -0.53 8.62
CA PRO A 206 13.23 -0.71 9.58
C PRO A 206 14.37 -1.62 9.11
N LEU A 207 14.10 -2.62 8.25
CA LEU A 207 15.16 -3.49 7.74
C LEU A 207 16.09 -2.72 6.79
N THR A 208 15.53 -1.92 5.89
CA THR A 208 16.29 -1.08 4.95
C THR A 208 17.09 -0.03 5.70
N LEU A 209 16.46 0.68 6.64
CA LEU A 209 17.14 1.67 7.47
C LEU A 209 18.30 1.06 8.26
N ASN A 210 18.08 -0.06 8.97
CA ASN A 210 19.10 -0.72 9.76
C ASN A 210 20.25 -1.26 8.91
N ALA A 211 19.97 -1.80 7.71
CA ALA A 211 21.00 -2.24 6.78
C ALA A 211 21.87 -1.08 6.29
N LEU A 212 21.26 0.09 6.04
CA LEU A 212 22.01 1.31 5.68
C LEU A 212 22.86 1.83 6.86
N LEU A 213 22.28 1.95 8.05
CA LEU A 213 22.98 2.45 9.23
C LEU A 213 24.16 1.54 9.65
N SER A 214 23.98 0.22 9.58
CA SER A 214 25.04 -0.75 9.90
C SER A 214 26.11 -0.87 8.81
N GLY A 215 25.87 -0.33 7.61
CA GLY A 215 26.78 -0.45 6.47
C GLY A 215 26.69 -1.80 5.75
N GLN A 216 25.64 -2.59 6.00
CA GLN A 216 25.34 -3.78 5.21
C GLN A 216 25.03 -3.40 3.76
N VAL A 217 24.31 -2.29 3.57
CA VAL A 217 24.17 -1.61 2.28
C VAL A 217 24.78 -0.21 2.36
N HIS A 218 25.21 0.32 1.22
CA HIS A 218 25.92 1.61 1.14
C HIS A 218 25.02 2.73 0.63
N ALA A 219 24.03 2.36 -0.19
CA ALA A 219 22.95 3.21 -0.65
C ALA A 219 21.62 2.44 -0.49
N ALA A 220 20.53 3.12 -0.21
CA ALA A 220 19.22 2.51 -0.05
C ALA A 220 18.10 3.39 -0.61
N ASP A 221 17.04 2.74 -1.06
CA ASP A 221 15.77 3.37 -1.35
C ASP A 221 15.04 3.64 -0.03
N LEU A 222 14.88 4.92 0.30
CA LEU A 222 14.06 5.42 1.40
C LEU A 222 12.97 6.34 0.84
N PHE A 223 12.09 6.81 1.67
CA PHE A 223 11.01 7.72 1.30
C PHE A 223 11.26 9.13 1.84
N SER A 224 10.91 10.14 1.06
CA SER A 224 11.17 11.55 1.41
C SER A 224 10.45 12.01 2.69
N THR A 225 9.41 11.29 3.12
CA THR A 225 8.67 11.51 4.35
C THR A 225 9.22 10.74 5.55
N ASP A 226 10.31 9.97 5.39
CA ASP A 226 10.90 9.22 6.48
C ASP A 226 11.70 10.14 7.43
N PRO A 227 11.26 10.33 8.68
CA PRO A 227 11.95 11.16 9.67
C PRO A 227 13.36 10.65 9.98
N ALA A 228 13.63 9.36 9.79
CA ALA A 228 14.94 8.76 10.05
C ALA A 228 16.06 9.38 9.18
N ILE A 229 15.73 9.96 8.02
CA ILE A 229 16.70 10.67 7.18
C ILE A 229 17.33 11.82 7.97
N ALA A 230 16.52 12.69 8.57
CA ALA A 230 16.99 13.81 9.36
C ALA A 230 17.59 13.37 10.71
N GLU A 231 16.92 12.43 11.40
CA GLU A 231 17.34 11.95 12.72
C GLU A 231 18.72 11.27 12.70
N ASN A 232 19.06 10.58 11.59
CA ASN A 232 20.34 9.89 11.44
C ASN A 232 21.34 10.62 10.54
N HIS A 233 21.08 11.89 10.17
CA HIS A 233 21.93 12.69 9.30
C HIS A 233 22.27 11.98 7.97
N LEU A 234 21.31 11.23 7.43
CA LEU A 234 21.45 10.59 6.14
C LEU A 234 21.40 11.62 5.01
N VAL A 235 21.98 11.28 3.88
CA VAL A 235 22.08 12.17 2.73
C VAL A 235 21.26 11.60 1.57
N PRO A 236 20.05 12.11 1.32
CA PRO A 236 19.34 11.82 0.08
C PRO A 236 20.09 12.50 -1.09
N LEU A 237 20.35 11.73 -2.14
CA LEU A 237 21.04 12.23 -3.33
C LEU A 237 20.03 12.89 -4.27
N GLU A 238 20.42 14.02 -4.85
CA GLU A 238 19.58 14.73 -5.83
C GLU A 238 19.36 13.88 -7.07
N ASP A 239 18.08 13.71 -7.46
CA ASP A 239 17.68 13.06 -8.72
C ASP A 239 17.80 14.04 -9.89
N ASN A 240 19.03 14.33 -10.30
CA ASN A 240 19.33 15.35 -11.32
C ASN A 240 19.00 14.92 -12.77
N LYS A 241 18.37 13.75 -12.98
CA LYS A 241 17.85 13.31 -14.28
C LYS A 241 16.36 12.92 -14.26
N ASN A 242 15.66 13.22 -13.15
CA ASN A 242 14.22 13.00 -12.98
C ASN A 242 13.79 11.55 -13.24
N LEU A 243 14.50 10.59 -12.65
CA LEU A 243 14.10 9.18 -12.62
C LEU A 243 12.85 9.00 -11.77
N PHE A 244 12.80 9.68 -10.61
CA PHE A 244 11.67 9.70 -9.70
C PHE A 244 10.72 10.82 -10.08
N THR A 245 9.49 10.46 -10.42
CA THR A 245 8.46 11.42 -10.82
C THR A 245 7.70 11.93 -9.61
N ALA A 246 6.93 13.01 -9.75
CA ALA A 246 6.12 13.55 -8.67
C ALA A 246 5.15 12.50 -8.07
N GLN A 247 5.12 12.39 -6.75
CA GLN A 247 4.45 11.33 -5.99
C GLN A 247 3.36 11.88 -5.09
N ASN A 248 2.34 12.52 -5.67
CA ASN A 248 1.21 12.97 -4.88
C ASN A 248 0.40 11.79 -4.35
N VAL A 249 0.08 11.83 -3.06
CA VAL A 249 -0.78 10.82 -2.41
C VAL A 249 -2.23 11.04 -2.81
N PHE A 250 -2.92 9.99 -3.22
CA PHE A 250 -4.32 10.05 -3.62
C PHE A 250 -5.07 8.74 -3.33
N PRO A 251 -6.42 8.80 -3.15
CA PRO A 251 -7.23 7.59 -3.06
C PRO A 251 -7.51 7.01 -4.44
N ILE A 252 -7.21 5.71 -4.64
CA ILE A 252 -7.72 4.93 -5.76
C ILE A 252 -8.86 4.03 -5.28
N ILE A 253 -9.98 4.02 -5.99
CA ILE A 253 -11.20 3.37 -5.54
C ILE A 253 -11.90 2.61 -6.66
N ASN A 254 -12.56 1.52 -6.34
CA ASN A 254 -13.50 0.85 -7.23
C ASN A 254 -14.68 1.79 -7.55
N GLN A 255 -14.96 2.01 -8.83
CA GLN A 255 -16.01 2.93 -9.29
C GLN A 255 -17.37 2.66 -8.65
N LYS A 256 -17.71 1.39 -8.43
CA LYS A 256 -18.99 0.99 -7.81
C LYS A 256 -19.12 1.42 -6.34
N LYS A 257 -18.01 1.76 -5.69
CA LYS A 257 -17.95 2.19 -4.28
C LYS A 257 -17.71 3.71 -4.15
N SER A 258 -17.47 4.40 -5.25
CA SER A 258 -17.21 5.85 -5.31
C SER A 258 -18.54 6.64 -5.29
N THR A 259 -19.30 6.51 -4.20
CA THR A 259 -20.53 7.32 -3.98
C THR A 259 -20.15 8.77 -3.65
N ASP A 260 -21.10 9.71 -3.79
CA ASP A 260 -20.87 11.14 -3.46
C ASP A 260 -20.40 11.32 -2.02
N THR A 261 -20.94 10.54 -1.07
CA THR A 261 -20.53 10.56 0.32
C THR A 261 -19.07 10.13 0.46
N VAL A 262 -18.69 9.00 -0.13
CA VAL A 262 -17.32 8.46 -0.06
C VAL A 262 -16.34 9.40 -0.72
N LYS A 263 -16.65 9.84 -1.93
CA LYS A 263 -15.82 10.81 -2.67
C LYS A 263 -15.66 12.10 -1.87
N GLY A 264 -16.74 12.68 -1.36
CA GLY A 264 -16.70 13.93 -0.60
C GLY A 264 -15.90 13.84 0.71
N VAL A 265 -15.86 12.67 1.35
CA VAL A 265 -15.02 12.42 2.53
C VAL A 265 -13.54 12.37 2.14
N LEU A 266 -13.19 11.59 1.14
CA LEU A 266 -11.82 11.38 0.71
C LEU A 266 -11.21 12.65 0.09
N ASP A 267 -11.99 13.39 -0.70
CA ASP A 267 -11.56 14.69 -1.25
C ASP A 267 -11.26 15.71 -0.15
N LYS A 268 -12.03 15.71 0.96
CA LYS A 268 -11.72 16.58 2.12
C LYS A 268 -10.43 16.18 2.82
N VAL A 269 -10.14 14.89 2.94
CA VAL A 269 -8.85 14.40 3.46
C VAL A 269 -7.71 14.87 2.55
N SER A 270 -7.84 14.64 1.24
CA SER A 270 -6.83 15.05 0.25
C SER A 270 -6.59 16.56 0.25
N ALA A 271 -7.63 17.37 0.45
CA ALA A 271 -7.53 18.83 0.43
C ALA A 271 -6.62 19.40 1.53
N VAL A 272 -6.44 18.69 2.65
CA VAL A 272 -5.71 19.17 3.82
C VAL A 272 -4.47 18.36 4.19
N LEU A 273 -4.25 17.21 3.54
CA LEU A 273 -3.06 16.39 3.78
C LEU A 273 -1.83 17.04 3.14
N THR A 274 -0.78 17.24 3.93
CA THR A 274 0.49 17.84 3.50
C THR A 274 1.65 16.87 3.73
N THR A 275 2.78 17.12 3.08
CA THR A 275 4.03 16.35 3.29
C THR A 275 4.51 16.44 4.74
N GLU A 276 4.37 17.63 5.37
CA GLU A 276 4.73 17.84 6.77
C GLU A 276 3.86 17.01 7.72
N ASP A 277 2.56 16.86 7.40
CA ASP A 277 1.67 15.97 8.15
C ASP A 277 2.17 14.52 8.08
N LEU A 278 2.57 14.04 6.88
CA LEU A 278 3.11 12.69 6.70
C LEU A 278 4.39 12.49 7.52
N ILE A 279 5.36 13.40 7.42
CA ILE A 279 6.61 13.33 8.20
C ILE A 279 6.32 13.23 9.71
N GLN A 280 5.44 14.10 10.23
CA GLN A 280 5.10 14.10 11.66
C GLN A 280 4.42 12.80 12.08
N MET A 281 3.46 12.31 11.28
CA MET A 281 2.75 11.07 11.58
C MET A 281 3.65 9.85 11.44
N ASN A 282 4.52 9.79 10.42
CA ASN A 282 5.51 8.72 10.27
C ASN A 282 6.50 8.70 11.45
N GLY A 283 6.86 9.87 12.00
CA GLY A 283 7.65 9.96 13.23
C GLY A 283 6.98 9.35 14.45
N ARG A 284 5.64 9.40 14.53
CA ARG A 284 4.87 8.69 15.57
C ARG A 284 4.82 7.17 15.31
N VAL A 285 4.62 6.78 14.04
CA VAL A 285 4.64 5.35 13.65
C VAL A 285 6.00 4.72 13.96
N ALA A 286 7.10 5.40 13.66
CA ALA A 286 8.46 4.94 13.98
C ALA A 286 8.70 4.76 15.49
N LYS A 287 7.95 5.46 16.35
CA LYS A 287 7.95 5.30 17.81
C LYS A 287 6.94 4.26 18.32
N PHE A 288 6.33 3.50 17.39
CA PHE A 288 5.33 2.48 17.69
C PHE A 288 4.02 2.99 18.30
N ASP A 289 3.66 4.26 18.09
CA ASP A 289 2.33 4.76 18.42
C ASP A 289 1.26 4.01 17.61
N ASP A 290 0.06 3.84 18.19
CA ASP A 290 -1.06 3.20 17.51
C ASP A 290 -1.53 4.02 16.28
N MET A 291 -1.50 3.44 15.09
CA MET A 291 -1.87 4.11 13.85
C MET A 291 -3.34 4.61 13.85
N GLY A 292 -4.24 3.88 14.53
CA GLY A 292 -5.63 4.30 14.67
C GLY A 292 -5.76 5.57 15.50
N GLN A 293 -4.95 5.68 16.58
CA GLN A 293 -4.91 6.88 17.39
C GLN A 293 -4.27 8.04 16.61
N ILE A 294 -3.17 7.80 15.86
CA ILE A 294 -2.53 8.81 15.00
C ILE A 294 -3.55 9.36 13.99
N ALA A 295 -4.27 8.49 13.30
CA ALA A 295 -5.28 8.89 12.32
C ALA A 295 -6.39 9.73 12.92
N LYS A 296 -6.93 9.34 14.09
CA LYS A 296 -7.98 10.09 14.80
C LYS A 296 -7.51 11.45 15.27
N ASP A 297 -6.31 11.53 15.84
CA ASP A 297 -5.72 12.78 16.29
C ASP A 297 -5.54 13.75 15.12
N TRP A 298 -5.02 13.26 13.99
CA TRP A 298 -4.84 14.08 12.80
C TRP A 298 -6.19 14.54 12.23
N LEU A 299 -7.17 13.65 12.05
CA LEU A 299 -8.50 14.01 11.55
C LEU A 299 -9.17 15.06 12.45
N LYS A 300 -9.02 14.92 13.77
CA LYS A 300 -9.53 15.91 14.76
C LYS A 300 -8.83 17.25 14.57
N SER A 301 -7.51 17.28 14.40
CA SER A 301 -6.74 18.52 14.19
C SER A 301 -7.15 19.27 12.93
N LYS A 302 -7.66 18.54 11.92
CA LYS A 302 -8.14 19.08 10.64
C LYS A 302 -9.66 19.32 10.60
N ASN A 303 -10.39 19.10 11.71
CA ASN A 303 -11.86 19.19 11.81
C ASN A 303 -12.60 18.23 10.85
N LEU A 304 -12.07 17.03 10.65
CA LEU A 304 -12.64 15.98 9.79
C LEU A 304 -13.21 14.78 10.55
N ALA A 305 -13.09 14.76 11.88
CA ALA A 305 -13.61 13.70 12.76
C ALA A 305 -15.13 13.78 12.93
#